data_fa472bc61eef20514041581d8307b7a5
#
_entry.id   fa472bc61eef20514041581d8307b7a5
#
_cell.length_a   1.000
_cell.length_b   1.000
_cell.length_c   1.000
_cell.angle_alpha   90.00
_cell.angle_beta   90.00
_cell.angle_gamma   90.00
#
_symmetry.space_group_name_H-M   'P 1'
#
loop_
_entity.id
_entity.type
_entity.pdbx_description
1 polymer ?
#
loop_
_entity_poly.entity_id
_entity_poly.type
_entity_poly.pdbx_seq_one_letter_code
_entity_poly.pdbx_strand_id
1 'polypeptide(L)'
;MTSYLAALALFLSVDPSSLDNKVLVGYQGWFTCPGDGTGRWTHWSKGVPTPETLTVEMYPNTTEFDEDELCEIPGMTVGDKPAYLFSSRNPKTVSRHFRWMREYGLDGVLVQRFVGEIRSKRAGGDLVLKNIMAAALESGRTFAIEYDISGGNPETFAQTLLEDWAYLVDELKLTSHPNYQHHKGKPLVSVWGVGLNDGPGHPPATAQEAKDLIAAFKIQHKVTYMGGTPARWGTLSGDSKKTPDWAEVYAMMDVIQPWNIGRYGTIQGVDNWKEQVLIPDLKLTAANGQLYMPVIFPGFSWQNLKRNNRPNQIPRLSGDFLWRQAYNARMAGATMLKIAMFDEVDEATAIMKVVGRRDEAPAQSFWLTLDADGTTIPSDRYLLLSGEITRIFHGDREPTAEIPGELKPVP
;
A
#
# COMPACT_ATOMS: atom_id res chain seq x y z
N MET A 1 8.27 -37.91 0.82
CA MET A 1 7.18 -36.93 0.65
C MET A 1 7.55 -35.53 1.19
N THR A 2 8.27 -35.40 2.28
CA THR A 2 8.70 -34.11 2.89
C THR A 2 9.65 -33.26 2.02
N SER A 3 10.53 -33.88 1.23
CA SER A 3 11.50 -33.14 0.38
C SER A 3 10.87 -32.53 -0.89
N TYR A 4 9.82 -33.11 -1.44
CA TYR A 4 9.09 -32.57 -2.60
C TYR A 4 8.21 -31.34 -2.25
N LEU A 5 7.61 -31.35 -1.07
CA LEU A 5 6.82 -30.19 -0.58
C LEU A 5 7.72 -29.01 -0.23
N ALA A 6 8.91 -29.25 0.33
CA ALA A 6 9.89 -28.19 0.59
C ALA A 6 10.48 -27.60 -0.70
N ALA A 7 10.72 -28.42 -1.73
CA ALA A 7 11.18 -27.95 -3.03
C ALA A 7 10.08 -27.13 -3.75
N LEU A 8 8.81 -27.55 -3.69
CA LEU A 8 7.69 -26.82 -4.29
C LEU A 8 7.46 -25.45 -3.60
N ALA A 9 7.63 -25.39 -2.27
CA ALA A 9 7.55 -24.14 -1.52
C ALA A 9 8.67 -23.16 -1.90
N LEU A 10 9.88 -23.65 -2.19
CA LEU A 10 11.02 -22.83 -2.64
C LEU A 10 10.79 -22.22 -4.05
N PHE A 11 10.07 -22.90 -4.95
CA PHE A 11 9.77 -22.38 -6.29
C PHE A 11 8.70 -21.28 -6.30
N LEU A 12 7.94 -21.11 -5.22
CA LEU A 12 6.88 -20.10 -5.08
C LEU A 12 7.29 -18.90 -4.21
N SER A 13 8.48 -18.93 -3.60
CA SER A 13 8.96 -17.83 -2.77
C SER A 13 9.56 -16.72 -3.62
N VAL A 14 9.16 -15.48 -3.30
CA VAL A 14 9.77 -14.28 -3.89
C VAL A 14 11.14 -14.06 -3.27
N ASP A 15 12.14 -13.78 -4.11
CA ASP A 15 13.48 -13.44 -3.64
C ASP A 15 13.49 -12.10 -2.90
N PRO A 16 13.77 -12.04 -1.60
CA PRO A 16 13.78 -10.81 -0.82
C PRO A 16 15.11 -10.03 -0.93
N SER A 17 16.10 -10.52 -1.66
CA SER A 17 17.44 -9.93 -1.69
C SER A 17 17.57 -8.71 -2.61
N SER A 18 16.61 -8.50 -3.52
CA SER A 18 16.60 -7.39 -4.48
C SER A 18 15.22 -6.77 -4.65
N LEU A 19 15.20 -5.46 -4.96
CA LEU A 19 14.02 -4.73 -5.42
C LEU A 19 13.81 -4.84 -6.93
N ASP A 20 14.77 -5.38 -7.67
CA ASP A 20 14.69 -5.46 -9.11
C ASP A 20 13.47 -6.27 -9.56
N ASN A 21 12.72 -5.70 -10.48
CA ASN A 21 11.49 -6.25 -11.05
C ASN A 21 10.33 -6.49 -10.05
N LYS A 22 10.40 -5.96 -8.84
CA LYS A 22 9.35 -6.14 -7.81
C LYS A 22 8.13 -5.26 -8.04
N VAL A 23 6.97 -5.85 -7.81
CA VAL A 23 5.69 -5.15 -7.64
C VAL A 23 5.25 -5.31 -6.19
N LEU A 24 5.42 -4.27 -5.40
CA LEU A 24 5.02 -4.25 -4.00
C LEU A 24 3.68 -3.53 -3.84
N VAL A 25 2.91 -3.91 -2.84
CA VAL A 25 1.65 -3.23 -2.50
C VAL A 25 1.74 -2.58 -1.13
N GLY A 26 1.12 -1.42 -0.94
CA GLY A 26 0.99 -0.85 0.39
C GLY A 26 -0.01 -1.66 1.23
N TYR A 27 0.27 -1.86 2.51
CA TYR A 27 -0.58 -2.62 3.43
C TYR A 27 -0.79 -1.84 4.71
N GLN A 28 -2.04 -1.45 4.98
CA GLN A 28 -2.39 -0.65 6.16
C GLN A 28 -2.46 -1.51 7.42
N GLY A 29 -3.21 -2.60 7.40
CA GLY A 29 -3.34 -3.49 8.54
C GLY A 29 -3.95 -2.84 9.80
N TRP A 30 -4.76 -1.81 9.67
CA TRP A 30 -5.20 -0.94 10.77
C TRP A 30 -6.66 -1.12 11.20
N PHE A 31 -7.43 -1.94 10.49
CA PHE A 31 -8.84 -2.17 10.79
C PHE A 31 -9.02 -3.01 12.05
N THR A 32 -9.86 -2.54 12.98
CA THR A 32 -10.22 -3.29 14.18
C THR A 32 -11.73 -3.37 14.33
N CYS A 33 -12.20 -4.41 15.03
CA CYS A 33 -13.59 -4.54 15.42
C CYS A 33 -13.73 -5.19 16.79
N PRO A 34 -14.87 -5.08 17.49
CA PRO A 34 -15.00 -5.51 18.89
C PRO A 34 -14.56 -6.94 19.21
N GLY A 35 -14.70 -7.87 18.25
CA GLY A 35 -14.33 -9.28 18.38
C GLY A 35 -12.83 -9.56 18.52
N ASP A 36 -11.97 -8.59 18.22
CA ASP A 36 -10.51 -8.72 18.30
C ASP A 36 -9.90 -8.33 19.68
N GLY A 37 -10.74 -8.09 20.66
CA GLY A 37 -10.34 -7.69 22.01
C GLY A 37 -10.11 -6.17 22.18
N THR A 38 -10.20 -5.34 21.14
CA THR A 38 -10.10 -3.88 21.26
C THR A 38 -11.39 -3.23 21.74
N GLY A 39 -12.53 -3.87 21.50
CA GLY A 39 -13.86 -3.31 21.71
C GLY A 39 -14.20 -2.12 20.81
N ARG A 40 -13.47 -1.92 19.71
CA ARG A 40 -13.55 -0.70 18.87
C ARG A 40 -13.59 -1.02 17.40
N TRP A 41 -14.19 -0.09 16.64
CA TRP A 41 -14.26 -0.08 15.18
C TRP A 41 -13.25 0.91 14.58
N THR A 42 -11.95 0.67 14.75
CA THR A 42 -10.93 1.60 14.26
C THR A 42 -10.87 1.53 12.72
N HIS A 43 -10.77 2.67 12.08
CA HIS A 43 -10.75 2.89 10.62
C HIS A 43 -12.03 2.49 9.86
N TRP A 44 -12.85 1.60 10.39
CA TRP A 44 -14.15 1.29 9.81
C TRP A 44 -15.16 2.44 9.99
N SER A 45 -15.13 3.07 11.17
CA SER A 45 -16.09 4.10 11.54
C SER A 45 -15.61 4.98 12.69
N LYS A 46 -16.27 6.11 12.88
CA LYS A 46 -16.13 6.97 14.07
C LYS A 46 -17.05 6.47 15.20
N GLY A 47 -16.64 5.41 15.88
CA GLY A 47 -17.44 4.73 16.90
C GLY A 47 -18.17 3.51 16.33
N VAL A 48 -19.36 3.19 16.81
CA VAL A 48 -20.18 2.10 16.27
C VAL A 48 -20.60 2.45 14.84
N PRO A 49 -20.45 1.53 13.87
CA PRO A 49 -20.80 1.81 12.49
C PRO A 49 -22.30 2.08 12.31
N THR A 50 -22.61 3.23 11.76
CA THR A 50 -23.92 3.66 11.25
C THR A 50 -23.73 4.33 9.91
N PRO A 51 -24.78 4.63 9.13
CA PRO A 51 -24.63 5.39 7.89
C PRO A 51 -23.88 6.72 8.07
N GLU A 52 -23.99 7.35 9.25
CA GLU A 52 -23.36 8.64 9.56
C GLU A 52 -21.92 8.50 10.08
N THR A 53 -21.55 7.38 10.67
CA THR A 53 -20.25 7.20 11.31
C THR A 53 -19.26 6.40 10.47
N LEU A 54 -19.72 5.62 9.49
CA LEU A 54 -18.86 4.90 8.55
C LEU A 54 -17.88 5.86 7.88
N THR A 55 -16.61 5.41 7.77
CA THR A 55 -15.54 6.16 7.12
C THR A 55 -15.01 5.48 5.86
N VAL A 56 -15.42 4.25 5.62
CA VAL A 56 -14.94 3.43 4.50
C VAL A 56 -15.83 3.55 3.28
N GLU A 57 -15.23 3.51 2.11
CA GLU A 57 -15.89 3.63 0.81
C GLU A 57 -16.36 2.27 0.27
N MET A 58 -15.55 1.22 0.45
CA MET A 58 -15.79 -0.08 -0.17
C MET A 58 -16.11 -1.15 0.87
N TYR A 59 -17.08 -2.02 0.55
CA TYR A 59 -17.45 -3.15 1.39
C TYR A 59 -16.60 -4.38 1.02
N PRO A 60 -15.86 -4.98 1.97
CA PRO A 60 -15.05 -6.15 1.69
C PRO A 60 -15.92 -7.36 1.32
N ASN A 61 -15.45 -8.17 0.39
CA ASN A 61 -16.07 -9.47 0.13
C ASN A 61 -15.63 -10.46 1.23
N THR A 62 -16.55 -10.79 2.12
CA THR A 62 -16.29 -11.64 3.29
C THR A 62 -16.59 -13.11 3.08
N THR A 63 -16.88 -13.55 1.87
CA THR A 63 -17.32 -14.94 1.58
C THR A 63 -16.27 -16.01 1.87
N GLU A 64 -14.99 -15.64 1.91
CA GLU A 64 -13.88 -16.53 2.25
C GLU A 64 -13.44 -16.44 3.71
N PHE A 65 -14.04 -15.57 4.51
CA PHE A 65 -13.65 -15.36 5.91
C PHE A 65 -14.37 -16.36 6.82
N ASP A 66 -13.67 -16.83 7.84
CA ASP A 66 -14.28 -17.63 8.90
C ASP A 66 -15.05 -16.72 9.88
N GLU A 67 -16.01 -17.29 10.60
CA GLU A 67 -16.85 -16.53 11.55
C GLU A 67 -16.04 -15.78 12.61
N ASP A 68 -14.92 -16.35 13.08
CA ASP A 68 -14.07 -15.77 14.10
C ASP A 68 -13.15 -14.63 13.59
N GLU A 69 -13.16 -14.35 12.28
CA GLU A 69 -12.47 -13.21 11.69
C GLU A 69 -13.37 -11.96 11.63
N LEU A 70 -14.69 -12.14 11.79
CA LEU A 70 -15.71 -11.18 11.45
C LEU A 70 -16.43 -10.62 12.68
N CYS A 71 -16.82 -9.36 12.59
CA CYS A 71 -17.70 -8.70 13.56
C CYS A 71 -18.97 -8.24 12.86
N GLU A 72 -20.13 -8.56 13.40
CA GLU A 72 -21.41 -8.09 12.91
C GLU A 72 -21.52 -6.58 13.01
N ILE A 73 -21.97 -5.91 11.95
CA ILE A 73 -22.26 -4.48 11.94
C ILE A 73 -23.68 -4.27 12.51
N PRO A 74 -23.82 -3.59 13.66
CA PRO A 74 -25.14 -3.41 14.26
C PRO A 74 -26.14 -2.72 13.31
N GLY A 75 -27.28 -3.38 13.07
CA GLY A 75 -28.38 -2.81 12.29
C GLY A 75 -28.14 -2.71 10.77
N MET A 76 -27.06 -3.31 10.25
CA MET A 76 -26.82 -3.38 8.80
C MET A 76 -26.98 -4.82 8.29
N THR A 77 -27.56 -4.95 7.10
CA THR A 77 -27.82 -6.24 6.46
C THR A 77 -27.45 -6.22 4.97
N VAL A 78 -27.04 -7.37 4.48
CA VAL A 78 -26.95 -7.68 3.04
C VAL A 78 -28.09 -8.64 2.70
N GLY A 79 -29.10 -8.15 1.97
CA GLY A 79 -30.39 -8.85 1.91
C GLY A 79 -30.96 -9.02 3.31
N ASP A 80 -31.35 -10.26 3.67
CA ASP A 80 -31.91 -10.62 4.98
C ASP A 80 -30.86 -11.09 6.01
N LYS A 81 -29.57 -11.03 5.68
CA LYS A 81 -28.48 -11.52 6.54
C LYS A 81 -27.73 -10.35 7.18
N PRO A 82 -27.24 -10.50 8.43
CA PRO A 82 -26.35 -9.51 9.04
C PRO A 82 -25.12 -9.22 8.15
N ALA A 83 -24.68 -7.97 8.16
CA ALA A 83 -23.45 -7.56 7.50
C ALA A 83 -22.26 -7.63 8.46
N TYR A 84 -21.06 -7.88 7.92
CA TYR A 84 -19.86 -8.12 8.72
C TYR A 84 -18.66 -7.34 8.19
N LEU A 85 -17.76 -6.98 9.10
CA LEU A 85 -16.44 -6.43 8.79
C LEU A 85 -15.36 -7.25 9.52
N PHE A 86 -14.16 -7.27 8.98
CA PHE A 86 -13.04 -8.03 9.54
C PHE A 86 -12.16 -7.20 10.49
N SER A 87 -11.27 -7.89 11.23
CA SER A 87 -10.17 -7.28 11.95
C SER A 87 -8.82 -7.65 11.35
N SER A 88 -7.98 -6.64 11.07
CA SER A 88 -6.57 -6.84 10.68
C SER A 88 -5.71 -7.44 11.81
N ARG A 89 -6.22 -7.50 13.04
CA ARG A 89 -5.53 -8.12 14.19
C ARG A 89 -5.70 -9.63 14.25
N ASN A 90 -6.68 -10.16 13.51
CA ASN A 90 -6.88 -11.60 13.42
C ASN A 90 -5.79 -12.24 12.55
N PRO A 91 -5.01 -13.22 13.04
CA PRO A 91 -3.96 -13.86 12.25
C PRO A 91 -4.48 -14.57 11.00
N LYS A 92 -5.70 -15.12 11.03
CA LYS A 92 -6.32 -15.75 9.86
C LYS A 92 -6.58 -14.73 8.74
N THR A 93 -7.04 -13.52 9.09
CA THR A 93 -7.27 -12.43 8.14
C THR A 93 -5.96 -12.04 7.43
N VAL A 94 -4.88 -11.85 8.18
CA VAL A 94 -3.57 -11.52 7.60
C VAL A 94 -3.05 -12.69 6.74
N SER A 95 -3.15 -13.93 7.22
CA SER A 95 -2.76 -15.12 6.44
C SER A 95 -3.58 -15.24 5.14
N ARG A 96 -4.89 -14.93 5.17
CA ARG A 96 -5.76 -14.89 4.00
C ARG A 96 -5.30 -13.84 2.98
N HIS A 97 -4.98 -12.63 3.42
CA HIS A 97 -4.47 -11.57 2.57
C HIS A 97 -3.17 -11.98 1.87
N PHE A 98 -2.24 -12.56 2.61
CA PHE A 98 -0.98 -13.06 2.05
C PHE A 98 -1.17 -14.30 1.15
N ARG A 99 -2.14 -15.16 1.45
CA ARG A 99 -2.55 -16.24 0.56
C ARG A 99 -3.08 -15.70 -0.76
N TRP A 100 -3.96 -14.68 -0.76
CA TRP A 100 -4.38 -14.02 -1.99
C TRP A 100 -3.20 -13.41 -2.74
N MET A 101 -2.27 -12.74 -2.07
CA MET A 101 -1.08 -12.22 -2.75
C MET A 101 -0.30 -13.33 -3.45
N ARG A 102 -0.16 -14.51 -2.83
CA ARG A 102 0.48 -15.66 -3.45
C ARG A 102 -0.31 -16.19 -4.65
N GLU A 103 -1.60 -16.41 -4.48
CA GLU A 103 -2.49 -16.98 -5.50
C GLU A 103 -2.60 -16.09 -6.74
N TYR A 104 -2.50 -14.79 -6.56
CA TYR A 104 -2.57 -13.81 -7.65
C TYR A 104 -1.19 -13.28 -8.09
N GLY A 105 -0.08 -13.79 -7.53
CA GLY A 105 1.27 -13.53 -8.01
C GLY A 105 1.87 -12.18 -7.61
N LEU A 106 1.40 -11.55 -6.54
CA LEU A 106 1.99 -10.34 -5.99
C LEU A 106 3.29 -10.66 -5.23
N ASP A 107 4.28 -9.78 -5.27
CA ASP A 107 5.59 -10.03 -4.65
C ASP A 107 5.61 -9.86 -3.14
N GLY A 108 4.94 -8.84 -2.64
CA GLY A 108 4.94 -8.54 -1.21
C GLY A 108 4.41 -7.17 -0.86
N VAL A 109 4.66 -6.74 0.37
CA VAL A 109 4.03 -5.54 0.93
C VAL A 109 5.03 -4.53 1.49
N LEU A 110 4.65 -3.25 1.44
CA LEU A 110 5.17 -2.19 2.29
C LEU A 110 4.18 -1.97 3.43
N VAL A 111 4.58 -2.38 4.64
CA VAL A 111 3.72 -2.36 5.83
C VAL A 111 3.73 -0.97 6.44
N GLN A 112 2.58 -0.32 6.47
CA GLN A 112 2.42 1.02 7.02
C GLN A 112 2.63 1.03 8.54
N ARG A 113 3.40 2.01 9.02
CA ARG A 113 3.64 2.23 10.44
C ARG A 113 3.66 3.72 10.75
N PHE A 114 2.56 4.21 11.33
CA PHE A 114 2.31 5.62 11.56
C PHE A 114 3.11 6.15 12.77
N VAL A 115 3.99 7.13 12.54
CA VAL A 115 4.85 7.69 13.60
C VAL A 115 4.04 8.27 14.77
N GLY A 116 2.89 8.88 14.49
CA GLY A 116 1.98 9.42 15.51
C GLY A 116 1.37 8.34 16.42
N GLU A 117 1.37 7.09 16.00
CA GLU A 117 0.77 5.96 16.73
C GLU A 117 1.78 5.08 17.45
N ILE A 118 3.06 5.14 17.09
CA ILE A 118 4.10 4.24 17.62
C ILE A 118 4.12 4.24 19.14
N ARG A 119 4.13 5.40 19.80
CA ARG A 119 4.22 5.48 21.26
C ARG A 119 2.94 5.02 21.97
N SER A 120 1.78 5.30 21.39
CA SER A 120 0.47 5.06 22.04
C SER A 120 -0.16 3.71 21.69
N LYS A 121 0.14 3.15 20.52
CA LYS A 121 -0.53 1.95 19.99
C LYS A 121 0.46 0.85 19.57
N ARG A 122 1.72 0.91 20.00
CA ARG A 122 2.78 -0.04 19.63
C ARG A 122 2.34 -1.50 19.71
N ALA A 123 1.76 -1.92 20.82
CA ALA A 123 1.36 -3.32 21.03
C ALA A 123 0.38 -3.82 19.95
N GLY A 124 -0.54 -2.97 19.50
CA GLY A 124 -1.48 -3.32 18.43
C GLY A 124 -0.78 -3.45 17.08
N GLY A 125 0.08 -2.48 16.72
CA GLY A 125 0.87 -2.53 15.50
C GLY A 125 1.84 -3.71 15.47
N ASP A 126 2.47 -4.02 16.60
CA ASP A 126 3.39 -5.16 16.72
C ASP A 126 2.68 -6.51 16.59
N LEU A 127 1.42 -6.62 17.08
CA LEU A 127 0.61 -7.81 16.88
C LEU A 127 0.35 -8.05 15.38
N VAL A 128 -0.09 -7.02 14.66
CA VAL A 128 -0.30 -7.12 13.21
C VAL A 128 0.99 -7.44 12.47
N LEU A 129 2.10 -6.79 12.84
CA LEU A 129 3.41 -7.05 12.24
C LEU A 129 3.88 -8.50 12.46
N LYS A 130 3.68 -9.07 13.65
CA LYS A 130 3.98 -10.50 13.93
C LYS A 130 3.12 -11.42 13.06
N ASN A 131 1.84 -11.11 12.88
CA ASN A 131 0.98 -11.86 11.98
C ASN A 131 1.46 -11.77 10.53
N ILE A 132 1.92 -10.59 10.09
CA ILE A 132 2.52 -10.38 8.76
C ILE A 132 3.79 -11.22 8.60
N MET A 133 4.68 -11.23 9.59
CA MET A 133 5.89 -12.06 9.56
C MET A 133 5.55 -13.55 9.37
N ALA A 134 4.59 -14.07 10.14
CA ALA A 134 4.14 -15.45 10.01
C ALA A 134 3.51 -15.73 8.63
N ALA A 135 2.62 -14.85 8.17
CA ALA A 135 1.96 -15.00 6.88
C ALA A 135 2.91 -14.86 5.69
N ALA A 136 3.92 -13.99 5.79
CA ALA A 136 4.98 -13.84 4.78
C ALA A 136 5.81 -15.11 4.65
N LEU A 137 6.17 -15.74 5.79
CA LEU A 137 6.89 -17.01 5.79
C LEU A 137 6.07 -18.14 5.14
N GLU A 138 4.78 -18.25 5.49
CA GLU A 138 3.87 -19.27 4.96
C GLU A 138 3.61 -19.10 3.47
N SER A 139 3.41 -17.86 3.02
CA SER A 139 3.07 -17.56 1.63
C SER A 139 4.28 -17.44 0.70
N GLY A 140 5.49 -17.24 1.24
CA GLY A 140 6.69 -16.91 0.48
C GLY A 140 6.66 -15.50 -0.11
N ARG A 141 5.88 -14.58 0.46
CA ARG A 141 5.83 -13.17 0.01
C ARG A 141 6.79 -12.32 0.82
N THR A 142 7.26 -11.20 0.24
CA THR A 142 8.18 -10.30 0.93
C THR A 142 7.43 -9.22 1.70
N PHE A 143 8.11 -8.60 2.66
CA PHE A 143 7.59 -7.41 3.34
C PHE A 143 8.72 -6.49 3.78
N ALA A 144 8.43 -5.20 3.88
CA ALA A 144 9.30 -4.20 4.50
C ALA A 144 8.45 -3.15 5.24
N ILE A 145 9.05 -2.42 6.16
CA ILE A 145 8.38 -1.33 6.85
C ILE A 145 8.33 -0.08 5.96
N GLU A 146 7.19 0.57 5.94
CA GLU A 146 7.01 1.92 5.44
C GLU A 146 6.47 2.82 6.56
N TYR A 147 7.31 3.67 7.11
CA TYR A 147 6.88 4.66 8.08
C TYR A 147 6.10 5.77 7.40
N ASP A 148 4.94 6.10 7.96
CA ASP A 148 4.19 7.31 7.62
C ASP A 148 4.44 8.38 8.69
N ILE A 149 5.01 9.51 8.29
CA ILE A 149 5.35 10.60 9.21
C ILE A 149 4.25 11.65 9.35
N SER A 150 3.14 11.51 8.64
CA SER A 150 1.99 12.39 8.80
C SER A 150 1.44 12.34 10.23
N GLY A 151 1.03 13.48 10.77
CA GLY A 151 0.57 13.59 12.15
C GLY A 151 1.64 13.33 13.22
N GLY A 152 2.91 13.17 12.83
CA GLY A 152 4.03 13.07 13.75
C GLY A 152 4.30 14.40 14.46
N ASN A 153 4.73 14.34 15.72
CA ASN A 153 5.19 15.53 16.43
C ASN A 153 6.51 16.01 15.81
N PRO A 154 6.59 17.24 15.26
CA PRO A 154 7.78 17.73 14.57
C PRO A 154 9.08 17.69 15.42
N GLU A 155 8.98 17.84 16.74
CA GLU A 155 10.14 17.85 17.63
C GLU A 155 10.67 16.44 17.93
N THR A 156 9.84 15.41 17.84
CA THR A 156 10.20 14.06 18.32
C THR A 156 10.06 12.97 17.25
N PHE A 157 9.54 13.26 16.06
CA PHE A 157 9.27 12.25 15.04
C PHE A 157 10.51 11.46 14.64
N ALA A 158 11.65 12.16 14.41
CA ALA A 158 12.89 11.52 13.99
C ALA A 158 13.41 10.56 15.07
N GLN A 159 13.44 11.01 16.33
CA GLN A 159 13.81 10.15 17.45
C GLN A 159 12.85 8.95 17.57
N THR A 160 11.55 9.18 17.45
CA THR A 160 10.54 8.11 17.53
C THR A 160 10.77 7.05 16.44
N LEU A 161 11.05 7.46 15.19
CA LEU A 161 11.35 6.53 14.10
C LEU A 161 12.62 5.72 14.36
N LEU A 162 13.71 6.37 14.77
CA LEU A 162 14.98 5.68 15.00
C LEU A 162 14.91 4.72 16.19
N GLU A 163 14.25 5.09 17.27
CA GLU A 163 14.00 4.22 18.42
C GLU A 163 13.12 3.02 18.06
N ASP A 164 12.07 3.25 17.27
CA ASP A 164 11.20 2.18 16.82
C ASP A 164 11.92 1.24 15.84
N TRP A 165 12.68 1.76 14.90
CA TRP A 165 13.48 0.95 14.00
C TRP A 165 14.50 0.07 14.76
N ALA A 166 15.22 0.65 15.72
CA ALA A 166 16.13 -0.11 16.57
C ALA A 166 15.40 -1.22 17.32
N TYR A 167 14.23 -0.92 17.90
CA TYR A 167 13.38 -1.93 18.56
C TYR A 167 12.95 -3.05 17.60
N LEU A 168 12.49 -2.72 16.39
CA LEU A 168 12.09 -3.71 15.40
C LEU A 168 13.25 -4.63 14.99
N VAL A 169 14.45 -4.07 14.85
CA VAL A 169 15.66 -4.82 14.47
C VAL A 169 16.17 -5.64 15.65
N ASP A 170 16.28 -5.05 16.83
CA ASP A 170 16.99 -5.64 17.95
C ASP A 170 16.10 -6.60 18.75
N GLU A 171 14.82 -6.27 18.96
CA GLU A 171 13.91 -7.07 19.75
C GLU A 171 13.07 -8.03 18.89
N LEU A 172 12.47 -7.53 17.81
CA LEU A 172 11.64 -8.37 16.93
C LEU A 172 12.45 -9.12 15.87
N LYS A 173 13.77 -8.86 15.74
CA LYS A 173 14.66 -9.47 14.74
C LYS A 173 14.12 -9.32 13.30
N LEU A 174 13.43 -8.22 13.04
CA LEU A 174 12.65 -8.00 11.82
C LEU A 174 13.48 -8.19 10.55
N THR A 175 14.65 -7.54 10.48
CA THR A 175 15.52 -7.58 9.29
C THR A 175 16.25 -8.91 9.10
N SER A 176 16.23 -9.80 10.10
CA SER A 176 16.73 -11.18 10.01
C SER A 176 15.67 -12.16 9.54
N HIS A 177 14.42 -11.72 9.37
CA HIS A 177 13.35 -12.58 8.87
C HIS A 177 13.62 -12.96 7.41
N PRO A 178 13.49 -14.24 7.01
CA PRO A 178 13.87 -14.71 5.67
C PRO A 178 13.13 -14.03 4.52
N ASN A 179 11.94 -13.49 4.78
CA ASN A 179 11.13 -12.78 3.78
C ASN A 179 11.20 -11.25 3.92
N TYR A 180 12.05 -10.71 4.82
CA TYR A 180 12.21 -9.26 4.88
C TYR A 180 12.92 -8.74 3.63
N GLN A 181 12.36 -7.69 3.01
CA GLN A 181 12.89 -7.15 1.75
C GLN A 181 14.25 -6.46 1.98
N HIS A 182 15.23 -6.85 1.19
CA HIS A 182 16.56 -6.24 1.11
C HIS A 182 16.80 -5.71 -0.31
N HIS A 183 17.84 -4.90 -0.44
CA HIS A 183 18.44 -4.55 -1.72
C HIS A 183 19.95 -4.38 -1.55
N LYS A 184 20.73 -5.05 -2.42
CA LYS A 184 22.20 -5.02 -2.36
C LYS A 184 22.76 -5.33 -0.97
N GLY A 185 22.18 -6.33 -0.29
CA GLY A 185 22.62 -6.80 1.03
C GLY A 185 22.23 -5.90 2.21
N LYS A 186 21.41 -4.86 2.00
CA LYS A 186 20.91 -3.98 3.05
C LYS A 186 19.41 -4.12 3.21
N PRO A 187 18.86 -4.13 4.45
CA PRO A 187 17.42 -4.15 4.66
C PRO A 187 16.77 -2.87 4.13
N LEU A 188 15.60 -3.02 3.53
CA LEU A 188 14.81 -1.90 3.04
C LEU A 188 14.08 -1.21 4.20
N VAL A 189 14.12 0.10 4.26
CA VAL A 189 13.18 0.92 5.02
C VAL A 189 12.61 1.99 4.10
N SER A 190 11.30 2.16 4.13
CA SER A 190 10.60 3.25 3.46
C SER A 190 10.14 4.29 4.49
N VAL A 191 10.25 5.57 4.15
CA VAL A 191 9.71 6.68 4.96
C VAL A 191 8.88 7.57 4.05
N TRP A 192 7.57 7.47 4.21
CA TRP A 192 6.60 8.23 3.44
C TRP A 192 6.36 9.62 4.06
N GLY A 193 6.24 10.64 3.19
CA GLY A 193 5.89 12.00 3.57
C GLY A 193 7.07 12.97 3.57
N VAL A 194 8.30 12.52 3.30
CA VAL A 194 9.49 13.36 3.34
C VAL A 194 9.45 14.44 2.26
N GLY A 195 9.33 15.70 2.68
CA GLY A 195 9.28 16.87 1.80
C GLY A 195 7.90 17.25 1.29
N LEU A 196 6.82 16.62 1.78
CA LEU A 196 5.46 17.08 1.51
C LEU A 196 5.23 18.48 2.06
N ASN A 197 4.59 19.32 1.25
CA ASN A 197 4.11 20.66 1.62
C ASN A 197 2.62 20.59 1.96
N ASP A 198 2.31 19.82 3.02
CA ASP A 198 0.95 19.49 3.45
C ASP A 198 0.52 20.32 4.68
N GLY A 199 0.97 21.57 4.74
CA GLY A 199 0.61 22.52 5.79
C GLY A 199 1.64 22.67 6.90
N PRO A 200 1.40 23.60 7.83
CA PRO A 200 2.28 23.85 8.94
C PRO A 200 2.33 22.66 9.90
N GLY A 201 3.55 22.23 10.25
CA GLY A 201 3.78 21.15 11.21
C GLY A 201 3.95 19.76 10.59
N HIS A 202 3.90 19.61 9.25
CA HIS A 202 4.29 18.35 8.62
C HIS A 202 5.81 18.16 8.73
N PRO A 203 6.30 17.11 9.44
CA PRO A 203 7.73 16.84 9.57
C PRO A 203 8.30 16.21 8.28
N PRO A 204 9.63 16.33 8.03
CA PRO A 204 10.55 17.28 8.68
C PRO A 204 10.24 18.71 8.27
N ALA A 205 10.44 19.65 9.20
CA ALA A 205 10.19 21.06 8.94
C ALA A 205 11.21 21.66 7.97
N THR A 206 12.47 21.23 8.10
CA THR A 206 13.61 21.73 7.34
C THR A 206 14.29 20.62 6.53
N ALA A 207 14.99 21.00 5.47
CA ALA A 207 15.81 20.08 4.70
C ALA A 207 16.97 19.49 5.54
N GLN A 208 17.50 20.24 6.51
CA GLN A 208 18.55 19.72 7.39
C GLN A 208 18.06 18.59 8.28
N GLU A 209 16.88 18.71 8.90
CA GLU A 209 16.27 17.62 9.68
C GLU A 209 16.04 16.37 8.83
N ALA A 210 15.61 16.54 7.58
CA ALA A 210 15.43 15.43 6.65
C ALA A 210 16.75 14.73 6.32
N LYS A 211 17.81 15.52 6.04
CA LYS A 211 19.16 15.00 5.78
C LYS A 211 19.71 14.24 6.97
N ASP A 212 19.52 14.76 8.19
CA ASP A 212 20.00 14.13 9.42
C ASP A 212 19.28 12.79 9.66
N LEU A 213 17.97 12.72 9.44
CA LEU A 213 17.20 11.49 9.53
C LEU A 213 17.67 10.44 8.51
N ILE A 214 17.82 10.81 7.24
CA ILE A 214 18.29 9.91 6.18
C ILE A 214 19.71 9.42 6.49
N ALA A 215 20.60 10.32 6.92
CA ALA A 215 21.96 9.97 7.30
C ALA A 215 21.99 8.99 8.48
N ALA A 216 21.15 9.19 9.50
CA ALA A 216 21.03 8.27 10.63
C ALA A 216 20.64 6.86 10.17
N PHE A 217 19.60 6.72 9.36
CA PHE A 217 19.21 5.43 8.81
C PHE A 217 20.32 4.78 7.97
N LYS A 218 20.94 5.52 7.07
CA LYS A 218 21.95 4.96 6.14
C LYS A 218 23.27 4.63 6.82
N ILE A 219 23.73 5.45 7.77
CA ILE A 219 25.05 5.30 8.42
C ILE A 219 24.95 4.38 9.64
N GLN A 220 24.00 4.64 10.55
CA GLN A 220 23.91 3.89 11.80
C GLN A 220 23.24 2.52 11.58
N HIS A 221 22.17 2.45 10.78
CA HIS A 221 21.40 1.23 10.57
C HIS A 221 21.71 0.51 9.25
N LYS A 222 22.54 1.09 8.37
CA LYS A 222 23.02 0.49 7.11
C LYS A 222 21.89 -0.02 6.20
N VAL A 223 20.82 0.74 6.10
CA VAL A 223 19.65 0.40 5.29
C VAL A 223 19.77 0.81 3.82
N THR A 224 18.95 0.23 2.96
CA THR A 224 18.49 0.84 1.71
C THR A 224 17.35 1.78 2.07
N TYR A 225 17.52 3.08 1.88
CA TYR A 225 16.52 4.09 2.23
C TYR A 225 15.63 4.42 1.04
N MET A 226 14.34 4.14 1.16
CA MET A 226 13.31 4.53 0.20
C MET A 226 12.58 5.75 0.72
N GLY A 227 12.54 6.81 -0.08
CA GLY A 227 11.77 8.01 0.26
C GLY A 227 10.41 8.02 -0.43
N GLY A 228 9.33 7.97 0.35
CA GLY A 228 7.99 8.30 -0.09
C GLY A 228 7.86 9.82 -0.24
N THR A 229 8.18 10.32 -1.44
CA THR A 229 8.33 11.75 -1.73
C THR A 229 7.03 12.38 -2.21
N PRO A 230 6.92 13.72 -2.23
CA PRO A 230 5.87 14.41 -2.98
C PRO A 230 5.86 14.01 -4.45
N ALA A 231 4.70 14.11 -5.10
CA ALA A 231 4.55 13.79 -6.52
C ALA A 231 5.38 14.69 -7.44
N ARG A 232 5.68 15.92 -7.00
CA ARG A 232 6.47 16.92 -7.76
C ARG A 232 7.86 17.16 -7.17
N TRP A 233 8.46 16.14 -6.54
CA TRP A 233 9.78 16.19 -5.89
C TRP A 233 10.89 16.68 -6.83
N GLY A 234 10.94 16.19 -8.08
CA GLY A 234 12.01 16.51 -9.04
C GLY A 234 12.01 17.95 -9.55
N THR A 235 10.87 18.66 -9.40
CA THR A 235 10.73 20.07 -9.81
C THR A 235 10.55 21.03 -8.63
N LEU A 236 10.52 20.53 -7.39
CA LEU A 236 10.28 21.30 -6.16
C LEU A 236 9.03 22.19 -6.28
N SER A 237 7.96 21.65 -6.83
CA SER A 237 6.72 22.40 -7.11
C SER A 237 5.49 21.67 -6.57
N GLY A 238 4.30 22.26 -6.74
CA GLY A 238 3.04 21.64 -6.33
C GLY A 238 3.02 21.26 -4.85
N ASP A 239 2.97 19.96 -4.59
CA ASP A 239 2.92 19.34 -3.26
C ASP A 239 4.30 19.17 -2.59
N SER A 240 5.39 19.54 -3.27
CA SER A 240 6.74 19.52 -2.70
C SER A 240 7.05 20.81 -1.95
N LYS A 241 7.88 20.71 -0.91
CA LYS A 241 8.60 21.87 -0.36
C LYS A 241 9.51 22.47 -1.44
N LYS A 242 9.57 23.82 -1.50
CA LYS A 242 10.01 24.55 -2.70
C LYS A 242 11.43 25.12 -2.60
N THR A 243 12.07 25.07 -1.42
CA THR A 243 13.43 25.60 -1.28
C THR A 243 14.45 24.68 -1.93
N PRO A 244 15.49 25.23 -2.61
CA PRO A 244 16.44 24.43 -3.41
C PRO A 244 17.19 23.34 -2.65
N ASP A 245 17.39 23.50 -1.33
CA ASP A 245 18.06 22.55 -0.45
C ASP A 245 17.33 21.20 -0.33
N TRP A 246 16.04 21.13 -0.69
CA TRP A 246 15.27 19.87 -0.77
C TRP A 246 15.75 18.98 -1.92
N ALA A 247 16.33 19.53 -2.97
CA ALA A 247 16.93 18.70 -4.02
C ALA A 247 18.08 17.83 -3.47
N GLU A 248 18.86 18.36 -2.52
CA GLU A 248 19.91 17.60 -1.84
C GLU A 248 19.36 16.50 -0.94
N VAL A 249 18.21 16.75 -0.28
CA VAL A 249 17.50 15.72 0.52
C VAL A 249 17.13 14.52 -0.35
N TYR A 250 16.48 14.79 -1.49
CA TYR A 250 16.06 13.72 -2.40
C TYR A 250 17.26 12.99 -3.01
N ALA A 251 18.38 13.69 -3.28
CA ALA A 251 19.60 13.07 -3.77
C ALA A 251 20.28 12.10 -2.77
N MET A 252 19.97 12.18 -1.47
CA MET A 252 20.49 11.26 -0.45
C MET A 252 19.74 9.91 -0.41
N MET A 253 18.56 9.80 -0.99
CA MET A 253 17.73 8.60 -0.99
C MET A 253 18.28 7.56 -1.97
N ASP A 254 18.16 6.26 -1.66
CA ASP A 254 18.56 5.19 -2.58
C ASP A 254 17.45 4.87 -3.57
N VAL A 255 16.19 5.01 -3.14
CA VAL A 255 14.98 4.78 -3.94
C VAL A 255 14.04 5.97 -3.79
N ILE A 256 13.57 6.50 -4.89
CA ILE A 256 12.51 7.53 -4.92
C ILE A 256 11.17 6.86 -5.21
N GLN A 257 10.19 7.11 -4.35
CA GLN A 257 8.82 6.59 -4.44
C GLN A 257 7.82 7.76 -4.33
N PRO A 258 7.46 8.43 -5.44
CA PRO A 258 6.61 9.60 -5.40
C PRO A 258 5.14 9.24 -5.17
N TRP A 259 4.45 9.97 -4.30
CA TRP A 259 3.03 9.78 -4.00
C TRP A 259 2.16 10.59 -4.95
N ASN A 260 1.59 9.92 -5.93
CA ASN A 260 0.80 10.55 -6.99
C ASN A 260 -0.72 10.29 -6.91
N ILE A 261 -1.20 9.65 -5.84
CA ILE A 261 -2.63 9.39 -5.63
C ILE A 261 -3.39 10.72 -5.67
N GLY A 262 -4.47 10.76 -6.49
CA GLY A 262 -5.27 11.97 -6.65
C GLY A 262 -4.68 13.06 -7.53
N ARG A 263 -3.48 12.90 -8.10
CA ARG A 263 -2.84 13.92 -8.95
C ARG A 263 -3.37 13.93 -10.40
N TYR A 264 -4.03 12.88 -10.80
CA TYR A 264 -4.77 12.71 -12.06
C TYR A 264 -5.93 11.74 -11.84
N GLY A 265 -6.95 11.79 -12.71
CA GLY A 265 -8.15 10.97 -12.53
C GLY A 265 -8.82 10.55 -13.84
N THR A 266 -8.11 10.64 -14.97
CA THR A 266 -8.58 10.21 -16.28
C THR A 266 -7.46 9.52 -17.05
N ILE A 267 -7.79 8.72 -18.06
CA ILE A 267 -6.80 8.06 -18.93
C ILE A 267 -5.88 9.11 -19.58
N GLN A 268 -6.45 10.21 -20.09
CA GLN A 268 -5.63 11.31 -20.65
C GLN A 268 -4.72 11.93 -19.59
N GLY A 269 -5.19 12.04 -18.34
CA GLY A 269 -4.37 12.50 -17.21
C GLY A 269 -3.20 11.57 -16.91
N VAL A 270 -3.41 10.26 -17.00
CA VAL A 270 -2.35 9.24 -16.87
C VAL A 270 -1.29 9.39 -17.95
N ASP A 271 -1.72 9.60 -19.21
CA ASP A 271 -0.79 9.78 -20.32
C ASP A 271 0.00 11.10 -20.21
N ASN A 272 -0.66 12.18 -19.84
CA ASN A 272 0.00 13.46 -19.58
C ASN A 272 1.02 13.35 -18.43
N TRP A 273 0.67 12.59 -17.36
CA TRP A 273 1.56 12.35 -16.23
C TRP A 273 2.83 11.61 -16.65
N LYS A 274 2.69 10.60 -17.51
CA LYS A 274 3.84 9.88 -18.09
C LYS A 274 4.84 10.83 -18.72
N GLU A 275 4.38 11.72 -19.60
CA GLU A 275 5.25 12.63 -20.35
C GLU A 275 5.82 13.76 -19.47
N GLN A 276 5.00 14.32 -18.58
CA GLN A 276 5.36 15.52 -17.81
C GLN A 276 6.10 15.24 -16.51
N VAL A 277 5.98 14.03 -15.95
CA VAL A 277 6.54 13.68 -14.63
C VAL A 277 7.33 12.39 -14.69
N LEU A 278 6.71 11.27 -15.05
CA LEU A 278 7.32 9.96 -14.93
C LEU A 278 8.62 9.83 -15.75
N ILE A 279 8.62 10.22 -17.02
CA ILE A 279 9.82 10.18 -17.87
C ILE A 279 10.91 11.14 -17.37
N PRO A 280 10.63 12.41 -17.03
CA PRO A 280 11.60 13.29 -16.40
C PRO A 280 12.19 12.75 -15.10
N ASP A 281 11.35 12.20 -14.22
CA ASP A 281 11.79 11.64 -12.94
C ASP A 281 12.71 10.42 -13.11
N LEU A 282 12.37 9.51 -14.04
CA LEU A 282 13.22 8.36 -14.37
C LEU A 282 14.59 8.80 -14.91
N LYS A 283 14.65 9.86 -15.72
CA LYS A 283 15.92 10.42 -16.21
C LYS A 283 16.73 11.04 -15.07
N LEU A 284 16.06 11.78 -14.17
CA LEU A 284 16.72 12.42 -13.04
C LEU A 284 17.30 11.40 -12.07
N THR A 285 16.51 10.38 -11.68
CA THR A 285 16.98 9.31 -10.79
C THR A 285 18.11 8.50 -11.41
N ALA A 286 18.03 8.18 -12.70
CA ALA A 286 19.12 7.51 -13.41
C ALA A 286 20.43 8.33 -13.42
N ALA A 287 20.34 9.65 -13.64
CA ALA A 287 21.48 10.55 -13.58
C ALA A 287 22.11 10.62 -12.18
N ASN A 288 21.30 10.46 -11.13
CA ASN A 288 21.74 10.45 -9.74
C ASN A 288 22.18 9.05 -9.24
N GLY A 289 22.07 8.01 -10.05
CA GLY A 289 22.36 6.62 -9.65
C GLY A 289 21.36 6.06 -8.64
N GLN A 290 20.14 6.59 -8.63
CA GLN A 290 19.04 6.18 -7.73
C GLN A 290 18.09 5.23 -8.44
N LEU A 291 17.36 4.43 -7.65
CA LEU A 291 16.21 3.67 -8.13
C LEU A 291 14.93 4.53 -8.10
N TYR A 292 13.98 4.20 -8.95
CA TYR A 292 12.67 4.86 -9.01
C TYR A 292 11.55 3.83 -8.96
N MET A 293 10.69 3.92 -7.96
CA MET A 293 9.51 3.06 -7.78
C MET A 293 8.25 3.90 -7.99
N PRO A 294 7.71 4.00 -9.21
CA PRO A 294 6.46 4.71 -9.43
C PRO A 294 5.32 4.09 -8.64
N VAL A 295 4.39 4.91 -8.18
CA VAL A 295 3.17 4.48 -7.48
C VAL A 295 2.01 4.54 -8.45
N ILE A 296 1.19 3.49 -8.49
CA ILE A 296 -0.07 3.45 -9.24
C ILE A 296 -1.23 3.09 -8.32
N PHE A 297 -2.45 3.43 -8.72
CA PHE A 297 -3.63 3.21 -7.89
C PHE A 297 -4.88 2.91 -8.74
N PRO A 298 -5.84 2.12 -8.21
CA PRO A 298 -6.96 1.64 -9.02
C PRO A 298 -8.06 2.67 -9.23
N GLY A 299 -8.22 3.61 -8.34
CA GLY A 299 -9.25 4.65 -8.31
C GLY A 299 -9.26 5.34 -6.96
N PHE A 300 -10.21 6.25 -6.72
CA PHE A 300 -10.24 7.04 -5.49
C PHE A 300 -11.65 7.57 -5.15
N SER A 301 -12.03 7.53 -3.87
CA SER A 301 -13.26 8.14 -3.35
C SER A 301 -13.12 8.54 -1.89
N TRP A 302 -13.70 9.69 -1.52
CA TRP A 302 -13.75 10.21 -0.14
C TRP A 302 -15.18 10.56 0.31
N GLN A 303 -16.20 9.94 -0.24
CA GLN A 303 -17.60 10.24 0.09
C GLN A 303 -17.89 10.02 1.58
N ASN A 304 -17.56 8.84 2.12
CA ASN A 304 -17.79 8.52 3.52
C ASN A 304 -16.76 9.17 4.44
N LEU A 305 -15.49 9.17 4.06
CA LEU A 305 -14.42 9.72 4.89
C LEU A 305 -14.53 11.25 5.09
N LYS A 306 -14.87 12.00 4.05
CA LYS A 306 -14.92 13.48 4.06
C LYS A 306 -16.33 14.08 3.96
N ARG A 307 -17.38 13.28 3.77
CA ARG A 307 -18.82 13.64 3.74
C ARG A 307 -19.26 14.70 2.71
N ASN A 308 -18.40 15.60 2.31
CA ASN A 308 -18.71 16.70 1.39
C ASN A 308 -18.21 16.47 -0.04
N ASN A 309 -17.61 15.33 -0.30
CA ASN A 309 -17.11 15.00 -1.61
C ASN A 309 -18.13 14.16 -2.39
N ARG A 310 -18.13 14.29 -3.71
CA ARG A 310 -18.91 13.39 -4.56
C ARG A 310 -18.30 11.98 -4.48
N PRO A 311 -19.13 10.93 -4.60
CA PRO A 311 -18.62 9.56 -4.68
C PRO A 311 -17.83 9.33 -5.97
N ASN A 312 -16.98 8.29 -5.98
CA ASN A 312 -16.23 7.82 -7.13
C ASN A 312 -15.49 8.96 -7.87
N GLN A 313 -14.70 9.75 -7.10
CA GLN A 313 -14.02 10.94 -7.61
C GLN A 313 -13.04 10.61 -8.74
N ILE A 314 -12.36 9.47 -8.65
CA ILE A 314 -11.54 8.90 -9.70
C ILE A 314 -12.07 7.51 -10.01
N PRO A 315 -12.85 7.35 -11.10
CA PRO A 315 -13.42 6.08 -11.49
C PRO A 315 -12.35 5.03 -11.80
N ARG A 316 -12.63 3.80 -11.41
CA ARG A 316 -11.74 2.65 -11.63
C ARG A 316 -11.75 2.16 -13.08
N LEU A 317 -12.80 2.49 -13.85
CA LEU A 317 -13.00 2.12 -15.26
C LEU A 317 -12.79 0.62 -15.50
N SER A 318 -13.37 -0.23 -14.64
CA SER A 318 -13.25 -1.70 -14.70
C SER A 318 -11.80 -2.23 -14.71
N GLY A 319 -10.85 -1.38 -14.31
CA GLY A 319 -9.42 -1.67 -14.26
C GLY A 319 -8.57 -0.95 -15.29
N ASP A 320 -9.15 -0.34 -16.33
CA ASP A 320 -8.39 0.38 -17.37
C ASP A 320 -7.53 1.50 -16.79
N PHE A 321 -8.02 2.17 -15.74
CA PHE A 321 -7.28 3.23 -15.09
C PHE A 321 -5.99 2.72 -14.42
N LEU A 322 -6.05 1.60 -13.70
CA LEU A 322 -4.87 0.95 -13.09
C LEU A 322 -3.92 0.42 -14.17
N TRP A 323 -4.47 -0.26 -15.17
CA TRP A 323 -3.72 -0.86 -16.26
C TRP A 323 -2.92 0.15 -17.06
N ARG A 324 -3.54 1.28 -17.44
CA ARG A 324 -2.89 2.34 -18.20
C ARG A 324 -1.70 2.94 -17.45
N GLN A 325 -1.78 3.08 -16.14
CA GLN A 325 -0.66 3.55 -15.30
C GLN A 325 0.50 2.54 -15.34
N ALA A 326 0.22 1.24 -15.15
CA ALA A 326 1.23 0.19 -15.18
C ALA A 326 1.90 0.07 -16.54
N TYR A 327 1.11 0.08 -17.62
CA TYR A 327 1.61 0.10 -19.00
C TYR A 327 2.54 1.30 -19.24
N ASN A 328 2.10 2.50 -18.88
CA ASN A 328 2.90 3.71 -19.03
C ASN A 328 4.20 3.66 -18.22
N ALA A 329 4.16 3.14 -16.99
CA ALA A 329 5.34 2.97 -16.16
C ALA A 329 6.36 2.01 -16.80
N ARG A 330 5.90 0.86 -17.28
CA ARG A 330 6.76 -0.13 -17.94
C ARG A 330 7.34 0.40 -19.24
N MET A 331 6.53 1.06 -20.07
CA MET A 331 6.96 1.64 -21.34
C MET A 331 7.91 2.83 -21.17
N ALA A 332 7.84 3.54 -20.05
CA ALA A 332 8.79 4.59 -19.70
C ALA A 332 10.13 4.03 -19.16
N GLY A 333 10.23 2.72 -18.92
CA GLY A 333 11.44 2.05 -18.46
C GLY A 333 11.51 1.80 -16.95
N ALA A 334 10.40 1.94 -16.21
CA ALA A 334 10.38 1.54 -14.80
C ALA A 334 10.60 0.02 -14.66
N THR A 335 11.44 -0.36 -13.70
CA THR A 335 11.80 -1.76 -13.42
C THR A 335 11.13 -2.32 -12.18
N MET A 336 10.49 -1.48 -11.38
CA MET A 336 9.76 -1.84 -10.17
C MET A 336 8.52 -0.96 -10.05
N LEU A 337 7.59 -1.35 -9.18
CA LEU A 337 6.31 -0.67 -9.04
C LEU A 337 5.76 -0.79 -7.61
N LYS A 338 5.04 0.23 -7.13
CA LYS A 338 4.15 0.13 -5.98
C LYS A 338 2.71 0.31 -6.42
N ILE A 339 1.81 -0.57 -5.94
CA ILE A 339 0.36 -0.38 -6.04
C ILE A 339 -0.15 0.14 -4.69
N ALA A 340 -0.77 1.28 -4.68
CA ALA A 340 -1.46 1.83 -3.52
C ALA A 340 -2.97 1.57 -3.67
N MET A 341 -3.57 0.78 -2.76
CA MET A 341 -3.07 0.02 -1.63
C MET A 341 -3.70 -1.39 -1.68
N PHE A 342 -3.19 -2.35 -0.88
CA PHE A 342 -3.84 -3.66 -0.82
C PHE A 342 -5.21 -3.59 -0.15
N ASP A 343 -5.30 -3.00 1.05
CA ASP A 343 -6.46 -3.07 1.95
C ASP A 343 -7.12 -1.72 2.28
N GLU A 344 -6.75 -0.62 1.63
CA GLU A 344 -7.27 0.71 1.95
C GLU A 344 -8.65 0.97 1.32
N VAL A 345 -9.68 0.44 1.99
CA VAL A 345 -11.08 0.56 1.56
C VAL A 345 -11.71 1.90 1.92
N ASP A 346 -11.11 2.69 2.78
CA ASP A 346 -11.57 4.01 3.21
C ASP A 346 -11.30 5.13 2.18
N GLU A 347 -10.29 4.96 1.33
CA GLU A 347 -10.04 5.85 0.19
C GLU A 347 -10.42 5.23 -1.16
N ALA A 348 -11.01 4.03 -1.15
CA ALA A 348 -11.30 3.25 -2.35
C ALA A 348 -10.07 2.99 -3.23
N THR A 349 -8.88 2.87 -2.62
CA THR A 349 -7.64 2.47 -3.31
C THR A 349 -7.35 0.98 -3.18
N ALA A 350 -8.15 0.25 -2.40
CA ALA A 350 -7.97 -1.18 -2.17
C ALA A 350 -7.99 -2.02 -3.45
N ILE A 351 -7.05 -2.99 -3.56
CA ILE A 351 -7.05 -4.02 -4.60
C ILE A 351 -7.50 -5.39 -4.10
N MET A 352 -7.64 -5.58 -2.79
CA MET A 352 -8.17 -6.81 -2.20
C MET A 352 -9.60 -7.07 -2.67
N LYS A 353 -10.12 -8.28 -2.39
CA LYS A 353 -11.49 -8.65 -2.77
C LYS A 353 -12.52 -7.78 -2.05
N VAL A 354 -13.24 -6.99 -2.83
CA VAL A 354 -14.40 -6.20 -2.42
C VAL A 354 -15.62 -6.62 -3.24
N VAL A 355 -16.82 -6.29 -2.78
CA VAL A 355 -18.03 -6.72 -3.46
C VAL A 355 -18.15 -6.11 -4.86
N GLY A 356 -18.62 -6.94 -5.79
CA GLY A 356 -18.77 -6.57 -7.20
C GLY A 356 -19.97 -5.68 -7.47
N ARG A 357 -21.05 -5.86 -6.73
CA ARG A 357 -22.36 -5.27 -7.03
C ARG A 357 -22.97 -4.61 -5.81
N ARG A 358 -23.84 -3.63 -6.07
CA ARG A 358 -24.50 -2.84 -5.00
C ARG A 358 -25.39 -3.69 -4.09
N ASP A 359 -26.03 -4.74 -4.60
CA ASP A 359 -26.89 -5.65 -3.83
C ASP A 359 -26.09 -6.63 -2.93
N GLU A 360 -24.77 -6.69 -3.09
CA GLU A 360 -23.84 -7.45 -2.26
C GLU A 360 -23.30 -6.63 -1.06
N ALA A 361 -23.65 -5.35 -0.96
CA ALA A 361 -23.26 -4.46 0.14
C ALA A 361 -24.49 -4.05 0.97
N PRO A 362 -24.30 -3.64 2.26
CA PRO A 362 -25.41 -3.22 3.10
C PRO A 362 -26.22 -2.08 2.49
N ALA A 363 -27.56 -2.26 2.43
CA ALA A 363 -28.48 -1.28 1.83
C ALA A 363 -28.57 0.03 2.63
N GLN A 364 -28.29 -0.04 3.93
CA GLN A 364 -28.50 1.06 4.89
C GLN A 364 -27.48 2.20 4.77
N SER A 365 -26.37 2.00 4.03
CA SER A 365 -25.31 3.00 3.88
C SER A 365 -24.84 3.13 2.44
N PHE A 366 -24.07 4.18 2.15
CA PHE A 366 -23.36 4.28 0.88
C PHE A 366 -22.14 3.34 0.88
N TRP A 367 -22.00 2.59 -0.21
CA TRP A 367 -20.82 1.77 -0.53
C TRP A 367 -20.51 1.92 -2.00
N LEU A 368 -19.25 2.20 -2.30
CA LEU A 368 -18.73 2.18 -3.66
C LEU A 368 -18.41 0.72 -4.05
N THR A 369 -19.16 0.21 -5.00
CA THR A 369 -19.01 -1.16 -5.51
C THR A 369 -18.31 -1.18 -6.87
N LEU A 370 -17.81 -2.34 -7.30
CA LEU A 370 -17.00 -2.40 -8.51
C LEU A 370 -17.82 -2.17 -9.79
N ASP A 371 -19.14 -2.27 -9.74
CA ASP A 371 -20.06 -1.98 -10.85
C ASP A 371 -20.43 -0.48 -10.98
N ALA A 372 -19.87 0.38 -10.13
CA ALA A 372 -20.16 1.83 -10.14
C ALA A 372 -19.84 2.51 -11.49
N ASP A 373 -18.98 1.93 -12.30
CA ASP A 373 -18.61 2.41 -13.64
C ASP A 373 -19.51 1.81 -14.74
N GLY A 374 -20.61 1.14 -14.38
CA GLY A 374 -21.61 0.56 -15.29
C GLY A 374 -21.28 -0.82 -15.85
N THR A 375 -20.19 -1.44 -15.38
CA THR A 375 -19.77 -2.79 -15.82
C THR A 375 -19.64 -3.70 -14.62
N THR A 376 -20.32 -4.84 -14.64
CA THR A 376 -20.17 -5.87 -13.60
C THR A 376 -18.84 -6.60 -13.79
N ILE A 377 -18.02 -6.61 -12.75
CA ILE A 377 -16.74 -7.30 -12.70
C ILE A 377 -16.62 -8.12 -11.42
N PRO A 378 -15.85 -9.22 -11.41
CA PRO A 378 -15.72 -10.08 -10.24
C PRO A 378 -14.96 -9.37 -9.09
N SER A 379 -15.19 -9.82 -7.86
CA SER A 379 -14.61 -9.24 -6.64
C SER A 379 -13.08 -9.28 -6.62
N ASP A 380 -12.46 -10.22 -7.30
CA ASP A 380 -11.00 -10.40 -7.40
C ASP A 380 -10.35 -9.72 -8.61
N ARG A 381 -11.13 -8.93 -9.38
CA ARG A 381 -10.65 -8.27 -10.61
C ARG A 381 -9.33 -7.55 -10.43
N TYR A 382 -9.16 -6.82 -9.33
CA TYR A 382 -7.96 -6.02 -9.10
C TYR A 382 -6.76 -6.85 -8.65
N LEU A 383 -6.97 -7.99 -8.01
CA LEU A 383 -5.92 -8.97 -7.74
C LEU A 383 -5.44 -9.63 -9.03
N LEU A 384 -6.36 -10.02 -9.93
CA LEU A 384 -6.02 -10.55 -11.25
C LEU A 384 -5.21 -9.55 -12.09
N LEU A 385 -5.63 -8.29 -12.14
CA LEU A 385 -4.89 -7.24 -12.84
C LEU A 385 -3.50 -7.02 -12.23
N SER A 386 -3.41 -6.99 -10.90
CA SER A 386 -2.13 -6.79 -10.21
C SER A 386 -1.17 -7.95 -10.45
N GLY A 387 -1.66 -9.18 -10.52
CA GLY A 387 -0.86 -10.35 -10.91
C GLY A 387 -0.32 -10.26 -12.34
N GLU A 388 -1.16 -9.83 -13.30
CA GLU A 388 -0.69 -9.62 -14.68
C GLU A 388 0.33 -8.47 -14.78
N ILE A 389 0.12 -7.40 -14.02
CA ILE A 389 1.11 -6.32 -13.91
C ILE A 389 2.44 -6.85 -13.35
N THR A 390 2.39 -7.69 -12.32
CA THR A 390 3.60 -8.31 -11.75
C THR A 390 4.34 -9.14 -12.80
N ARG A 391 3.64 -9.95 -13.60
CA ARG A 391 4.26 -10.72 -14.70
C ARG A 391 4.91 -9.84 -15.76
N ILE A 392 4.33 -8.67 -16.06
CA ILE A 392 4.94 -7.69 -16.98
C ILE A 392 6.24 -7.13 -16.40
N PHE A 393 6.26 -6.81 -15.10
CA PHE A 393 7.46 -6.29 -14.45
C PHE A 393 8.55 -7.36 -14.27
N HIS A 394 8.18 -8.62 -14.06
CA HIS A 394 9.11 -9.76 -14.05
C HIS A 394 9.70 -10.07 -15.44
N GLY A 395 9.06 -9.59 -16.52
CA GLY A 395 9.45 -9.90 -17.89
C GLY A 395 8.87 -11.22 -18.41
N ASP A 396 7.92 -11.80 -17.68
CA ASP A 396 7.22 -13.04 -18.06
C ASP A 396 6.11 -12.78 -19.09
N ARG A 397 5.78 -11.52 -19.29
CA ARG A 397 4.76 -11.06 -20.23
C ARG A 397 5.12 -9.73 -20.85
N GLU A 398 4.87 -9.62 -22.16
CA GLU A 398 5.00 -8.33 -22.87
C GLU A 398 3.90 -7.34 -22.44
N PRO A 399 4.25 -6.05 -22.24
CA PRO A 399 3.27 -5.03 -21.90
C PRO A 399 2.33 -4.75 -23.09
N THR A 400 1.02 -4.70 -22.83
CA THR A 400 0.00 -4.33 -23.81
C THR A 400 -0.75 -3.09 -23.37
N ALA A 401 -1.13 -2.22 -24.33
CA ALA A 401 -1.85 -0.98 -24.02
C ALA A 401 -3.26 -1.24 -23.44
N GLU A 402 -3.84 -2.37 -23.82
CA GLU A 402 -5.17 -2.82 -23.38
C GLU A 402 -5.04 -4.01 -22.42
N ILE A 403 -6.02 -4.15 -21.52
CA ILE A 403 -6.09 -5.30 -20.62
C ILE A 403 -6.23 -6.59 -21.44
N PRO A 404 -5.48 -7.64 -21.16
CA PRO A 404 -5.65 -8.93 -21.81
C PRO A 404 -7.04 -9.51 -21.64
N GLY A 405 -7.59 -10.15 -22.68
CA GLY A 405 -8.96 -10.65 -22.67
C GLY A 405 -9.24 -11.70 -21.62
N GLU A 406 -8.25 -12.52 -21.24
CA GLU A 406 -8.40 -13.55 -20.21
C GLU A 406 -7.37 -13.31 -19.10
N LEU A 407 -7.87 -13.08 -17.88
CA LEU A 407 -7.07 -12.95 -16.67
C LEU A 407 -7.25 -14.21 -15.82
N LYS A 408 -6.14 -14.77 -15.31
CA LYS A 408 -6.17 -15.96 -14.46
C LYS A 408 -5.28 -15.79 -13.24
N PRO A 409 -5.63 -16.37 -12.10
CA PRO A 409 -4.68 -16.52 -10.98
C PRO A 409 -3.41 -17.23 -11.44
N VAL A 410 -2.33 -16.99 -10.74
CA VAL A 410 -1.06 -17.68 -10.99
C VAL A 410 -1.18 -19.13 -10.52
N PRO A 411 -0.82 -20.14 -11.33
CA PRO A 411 -0.95 -21.54 -10.97
C PRO A 411 -0.13 -21.95 -9.75
#